data_bc9ceec4fe3df8457744057b73ca568d
#
_entry.id   bc9ceec4fe3df8457744057b73ca568d
#
_cell.length_a   1.000
_cell.length_b   1.000
_cell.length_c   1.000
_cell.angle_alpha   90.00
_cell.angle_beta   90.00
_cell.angle_gamma   90.00
#
_symmetry.space_group_name_H-M   'P 1'
#
loop_
_entity.id
_entity.type
_entity.pdbx_description
1 polymer ?
#
loop_
_entity_poly.entity_id
_entity_poly.type
_entity_poly.pdbx_seq_one_letter_code
_entity_poly.pdbx_strand_id
1 'polypeptide(L)'
;KSVLGFDLHRGVIARARRPAALADDLSLATCPIGPVLGASSLPALLAGPAWTVLLVQGLADPQNLGSILRSARAFAVDLVLLDRRGADPLERRAIRAAMGHGFAQPLALAGDLPAALADLKSLGAAVWAATASPRARPLHAVARPARLVLMVGNEGDGLPPALIGLADHELTIPIAPEVDSLGVAAATAVLLHGLKASPGRGADCLS
;
A
#
# COMPACT_ATOMS: atom_id res chain seq x y z
N LYS A 1 15.77 27.55 -16.32
CA LYS A 1 17.18 27.09 -16.11
C LYS A 1 17.57 27.06 -14.63
N SER A 2 17.19 28.06 -13.82
CA SER A 2 17.70 28.20 -12.45
C SER A 2 17.18 27.18 -11.42
N VAL A 3 16.09 26.45 -11.69
CA VAL A 3 15.48 25.52 -10.73
C VAL A 3 15.92 24.08 -10.96
N LEU A 4 16.32 23.71 -12.15
CA LEU A 4 16.56 22.29 -12.52
C LEU A 4 17.99 21.99 -12.95
N GLY A 5 18.77 23.00 -13.37
CA GLY A 5 20.12 22.78 -13.90
C GLY A 5 20.20 22.06 -15.24
N PHE A 6 19.05 21.75 -15.88
CA PHE A 6 18.97 21.11 -17.21
C PHE A 6 17.76 21.61 -18.00
N ASP A 7 17.77 21.39 -19.30
CA ASP A 7 16.67 21.77 -20.18
C ASP A 7 15.51 20.76 -20.08
N LEU A 8 14.29 21.27 -19.88
CA LEU A 8 13.09 20.48 -19.89
C LEU A 8 12.54 20.40 -21.31
N HIS A 9 12.62 19.22 -21.92
CA HIS A 9 12.17 19.05 -23.30
C HIS A 9 10.66 18.87 -23.45
N ARG A 10 9.96 18.42 -22.41
CA ARG A 10 8.49 18.22 -22.39
C ARG A 10 7.94 18.38 -20.99
N GLY A 11 6.74 18.93 -20.88
CA GLY A 11 5.91 18.94 -19.67
C GLY A 11 6.00 20.19 -18.83
N VAL A 12 5.34 20.13 -17.68
CA VAL A 12 5.26 21.19 -16.68
C VAL A 12 5.90 20.68 -15.39
N ILE A 13 6.68 21.53 -14.71
CA ILE A 13 7.16 21.27 -13.36
C ILE A 13 6.39 22.14 -12.39
N ALA A 14 5.79 21.50 -11.40
CA ALA A 14 5.15 22.16 -10.28
C ALA A 14 5.94 21.90 -9.00
N ARG A 15 6.02 22.93 -8.15
CA ARG A 15 6.53 22.85 -6.79
C ARG A 15 5.39 23.13 -5.82
N ALA A 16 5.14 22.21 -4.89
CA ALA A 16 4.15 22.38 -3.83
C ALA A 16 4.81 22.30 -2.45
N ARG A 17 4.17 22.89 -1.44
CA ARG A 17 4.56 22.64 -0.05
C ARG A 17 4.13 21.25 0.35
N ARG A 18 5.01 20.58 1.10
CA ARG A 18 4.68 19.31 1.74
C ARG A 18 3.61 19.54 2.81
N PRO A 19 2.53 18.76 2.88
CA PRO A 19 1.57 18.84 3.97
C PRO A 19 2.23 18.64 5.32
N ALA A 20 1.92 19.47 6.31
CA ALA A 20 2.51 19.40 7.65
C ALA A 20 2.21 18.06 8.37
N ALA A 21 1.08 17.42 8.04
CA ALA A 21 0.68 16.13 8.60
C ALA A 21 1.63 14.96 8.29
N LEU A 22 2.61 15.13 7.37
CA LEU A 22 3.70 14.15 7.15
C LEU A 22 4.86 14.31 8.14
N ALA A 23 4.85 15.32 8.99
CA ALA A 23 6.01 15.69 9.80
C ALA A 23 5.98 15.14 11.23
N ASP A 24 4.83 14.89 11.85
CA ASP A 24 4.74 14.66 13.29
C ASP A 24 3.95 13.42 13.69
N ASP A 25 4.45 12.82 14.72
CA ASP A 25 4.05 11.71 15.56
C ASP A 25 2.54 11.45 15.64
N LEU A 26 2.13 10.28 15.11
CA LEU A 26 0.73 9.91 15.17
C LEU A 26 0.57 8.39 15.19
N SER A 27 -0.04 7.91 16.25
CA SER A 27 -0.83 6.68 16.20
C SER A 27 -1.93 6.85 15.15
N LEU A 28 -1.90 6.11 14.03
CA LEU A 28 -2.88 6.22 12.92
C LEU A 28 -3.25 7.66 12.51
N ALA A 29 -2.29 8.54 12.43
CA ALA A 29 -2.54 9.84 11.83
C ALA A 29 -2.40 9.75 10.33
N THR A 30 -3.50 9.98 9.70
CA THR A 30 -3.63 10.05 8.26
C THR A 30 -2.85 11.22 7.72
N CYS A 31 -1.92 10.92 6.81
CA CYS A 31 -1.43 11.91 5.91
C CYS A 31 -2.20 11.80 4.58
N PRO A 32 -3.04 12.74 4.28
CA PRO A 32 -3.68 12.78 2.98
C PRO A 32 -2.75 13.44 1.97
N ILE A 33 -2.18 12.64 1.10
CA ILE A 33 -1.75 13.12 -0.22
C ILE A 33 -2.93 12.91 -1.18
N GLY A 34 -4.05 13.28 -0.78
CA GLY A 34 -5.32 13.25 -1.48
C GLY A 34 -6.23 14.27 -0.80
N PRO A 35 -7.52 14.31 -1.08
CA PRO A 35 -8.41 15.17 -0.32
C PRO A 35 -8.22 14.89 1.18
N VAL A 36 -7.86 15.94 1.90
CA VAL A 36 -7.41 15.92 3.30
C VAL A 36 -8.37 15.13 4.18
N LEU A 37 -7.97 13.92 4.57
CA LEU A 37 -8.70 13.12 5.54
C LEU A 37 -7.95 13.28 6.88
N GLY A 38 -8.51 14.01 7.83
CA GLY A 38 -7.97 14.11 9.19
C GLY A 38 -8.02 12.76 9.93
N ALA A 39 -7.36 12.63 11.08
CA ALA A 39 -7.35 11.41 11.90
C ALA A 39 -8.77 10.90 12.25
N SER A 40 -9.75 11.79 12.29
CA SER A 40 -11.19 11.47 12.42
C SER A 40 -11.79 10.78 11.20
N SER A 41 -11.06 10.64 10.09
CA SER A 41 -11.59 10.18 8.81
C SER A 41 -11.34 8.70 8.53
N LEU A 42 -10.44 8.02 9.28
CA LEU A 42 -10.20 6.58 9.12
C LEU A 42 -11.46 5.74 9.34
N PRO A 43 -12.23 5.96 10.42
CA PRO A 43 -13.48 5.23 10.62
C PRO A 43 -14.47 5.48 9.48
N ALA A 44 -14.53 6.70 8.96
CA ALA A 44 -15.41 7.03 7.83
C ALA A 44 -14.92 6.41 6.52
N LEU A 45 -13.61 6.39 6.27
CA LEU A 45 -13.00 5.74 5.10
C LEU A 45 -13.26 4.23 5.09
N LEU A 46 -13.20 3.60 6.26
CA LEU A 46 -13.36 2.15 6.45
C LEU A 46 -14.75 1.76 6.98
N ALA A 47 -15.73 2.65 6.92
CA ALA A 47 -17.10 2.41 7.39
C ALA A 47 -17.88 1.42 6.51
N GLY A 48 -17.43 1.15 5.29
CA GLY A 48 -18.09 0.25 4.35
C GLY A 48 -18.13 -1.21 4.83
N PRO A 49 -19.01 -2.04 4.27
CA PRO A 49 -19.09 -3.46 4.58
C PRO A 49 -17.86 -4.24 4.10
N ALA A 50 -17.18 -3.72 3.08
CA ALA A 50 -15.98 -4.32 2.50
C ALA A 50 -14.95 -3.23 2.19
N TRP A 51 -13.68 -3.50 2.49
CA TRP A 51 -12.56 -2.61 2.18
C TRP A 51 -11.23 -3.38 2.15
N THR A 52 -10.22 -2.75 1.59
CA THR A 52 -8.84 -3.25 1.53
C THR A 52 -7.87 -2.21 2.05
N VAL A 53 -7.06 -2.58 3.03
CA VAL A 53 -5.89 -1.83 3.47
C VAL A 53 -4.65 -2.56 2.99
N LEU A 54 -3.74 -1.87 2.32
CA LEU A 54 -2.43 -2.38 1.94
C LEU A 54 -1.39 -1.82 2.91
N LEU A 55 -0.81 -2.67 3.75
CA LEU A 55 0.30 -2.30 4.62
C LEU A 55 1.63 -2.62 3.91
N VAL A 56 2.46 -1.60 3.75
CA VAL A 56 3.79 -1.71 3.14
C VAL A 56 4.85 -1.41 4.19
N GLN A 57 5.68 -2.40 4.50
CA GLN A 57 6.66 -2.32 5.58
C GLN A 57 8.09 -2.26 5.04
N GLY A 58 8.85 -1.26 5.48
CA GLY A 58 10.30 -1.17 5.30
C GLY A 58 10.77 -1.03 3.85
N LEU A 59 9.91 -0.63 2.94
CA LEU A 59 10.24 -0.51 1.52
C LEU A 59 11.22 0.64 1.28
N ALA A 60 12.45 0.33 0.87
CA ALA A 60 13.52 1.31 0.74
C ALA A 60 13.53 2.02 -0.62
N ASP A 61 13.11 1.34 -1.70
CA ASP A 61 13.13 1.92 -3.05
C ASP A 61 11.88 2.75 -3.36
N PRO A 62 12.03 4.08 -3.60
CA PRO A 62 10.92 4.94 -3.96
C PRO A 62 10.22 4.56 -5.27
N GLN A 63 10.93 3.91 -6.22
CA GLN A 63 10.34 3.45 -7.46
C GLN A 63 9.35 2.31 -7.23
N ASN A 64 9.73 1.35 -6.38
CA ASN A 64 8.84 0.26 -5.98
C ASN A 64 7.63 0.80 -5.22
N LEU A 65 7.84 1.74 -4.29
CA LEU A 65 6.73 2.39 -3.59
C LEU A 65 5.77 3.07 -4.57
N GLY A 66 6.29 3.85 -5.52
CA GLY A 66 5.46 4.51 -6.54
C GLY A 66 4.66 3.52 -7.39
N SER A 67 5.28 2.41 -7.79
CA SER A 67 4.62 1.34 -8.54
C SER A 67 3.52 0.65 -7.73
N ILE A 68 3.76 0.43 -6.44
CA ILE A 68 2.77 -0.11 -5.49
C ILE A 68 1.60 0.86 -5.33
N LEU A 69 1.85 2.15 -5.16
CA LEU A 69 0.78 3.16 -5.05
C LEU A 69 -0.09 3.22 -6.30
N ARG A 70 0.54 3.10 -7.49
CA ARG A 70 -0.20 3.02 -8.75
C ARG A 70 -1.08 1.77 -8.81
N SER A 71 -0.56 0.62 -8.40
CA SER A 71 -1.30 -0.65 -8.35
C SER A 71 -2.43 -0.59 -7.32
N ALA A 72 -2.17 -0.03 -6.15
CA ALA A 72 -3.18 0.17 -5.11
C ALA A 72 -4.36 0.99 -5.63
N ARG A 73 -4.07 2.08 -6.35
CA ARG A 73 -5.12 2.89 -6.98
C ARG A 73 -5.87 2.14 -8.07
N ALA A 74 -5.17 1.39 -8.92
CA ALA A 74 -5.78 0.61 -10.01
C ALA A 74 -6.72 -0.50 -9.50
N PHE A 75 -6.42 -1.07 -8.33
CA PHE A 75 -7.23 -2.13 -7.72
C PHE A 75 -8.14 -1.64 -6.60
N ALA A 76 -8.38 -0.33 -6.54
CA ALA A 76 -9.30 0.30 -5.60
C ALA A 76 -9.01 -0.04 -4.12
N VAL A 77 -7.73 -0.03 -3.75
CA VAL A 77 -7.33 -0.11 -2.34
C VAL A 77 -7.81 1.13 -1.61
N ASP A 78 -8.52 0.94 -0.51
CA ASP A 78 -9.13 2.03 0.24
C ASP A 78 -8.09 2.85 1.01
N LEU A 79 -7.04 2.20 1.53
CA LEU A 79 -5.96 2.85 2.28
C LEU A 79 -4.63 2.13 2.06
N VAL A 80 -3.56 2.88 1.84
CA VAL A 80 -2.19 2.36 1.94
C VAL A 80 -1.58 2.85 3.26
N LEU A 81 -1.18 1.90 4.10
CA LEU A 81 -0.52 2.14 5.37
C LEU A 81 0.97 1.90 5.22
N LEU A 82 1.76 2.91 5.47
CA LEU A 82 3.22 2.88 5.38
C LEU A 82 3.84 2.95 6.77
N ASP A 83 4.98 2.30 6.97
CA ASP A 83 5.83 2.57 8.11
C ASP A 83 6.68 3.82 7.90
N ARG A 84 7.23 4.37 9.00
CA ARG A 84 8.08 5.58 8.94
C ARG A 84 9.51 5.33 8.46
N ARG A 85 9.91 4.08 8.31
CA ARG A 85 11.28 3.67 7.94
C ARG A 85 11.45 3.51 6.44
N GLY A 86 10.35 3.42 5.71
CA GLY A 86 10.33 3.22 4.28
C GLY A 86 10.60 4.49 3.47
N ALA A 87 10.58 4.31 2.14
CA ALA A 87 10.70 5.40 1.19
C ALA A 87 9.58 6.43 1.36
N ASP A 88 9.92 7.67 1.08
CA ASP A 88 8.96 8.78 1.10
C ASP A 88 8.04 8.74 -0.14
N PRO A 89 6.72 8.63 0.04
CA PRO A 89 5.77 8.62 -1.08
C PRO A 89 5.77 9.93 -1.89
N LEU A 90 6.30 11.03 -1.32
CA LEU A 90 6.44 12.32 -1.99
C LEU A 90 7.82 12.54 -2.62
N GLU A 91 8.70 11.56 -2.54
CA GLU A 91 9.95 11.62 -3.28
C GLU A 91 9.69 11.62 -4.78
N ARG A 92 10.49 12.39 -5.52
CA ARG A 92 10.37 12.57 -6.98
C ARG A 92 10.28 11.24 -7.74
N ARG A 93 11.07 10.22 -7.32
CA ARG A 93 11.05 8.90 -7.96
C ARG A 93 9.74 8.16 -7.72
N ALA A 94 9.21 8.22 -6.49
CA ALA A 94 7.93 7.63 -6.13
C ALA A 94 6.78 8.29 -6.91
N ILE A 95 6.73 9.62 -6.93
CA ILE A 95 5.71 10.38 -7.70
C ILE A 95 5.74 10.01 -9.19
N ARG A 96 6.92 9.92 -9.79
CA ARG A 96 7.07 9.56 -11.21
C ARG A 96 6.63 8.14 -11.49
N ALA A 97 7.04 7.17 -10.66
CA ALA A 97 6.64 5.77 -10.81
C ALA A 97 5.13 5.59 -10.60
N ALA A 98 4.55 6.33 -9.66
CA ALA A 98 3.11 6.35 -9.43
C ALA A 98 2.32 7.05 -10.55
N MET A 99 2.97 7.71 -11.51
CA MET A 99 2.32 8.50 -12.58
C MET A 99 1.30 9.52 -12.03
N GLY A 100 1.59 10.09 -10.85
CA GLY A 100 0.69 11.01 -10.14
C GLY A 100 -0.46 10.35 -9.37
N HIS A 101 -0.73 9.05 -9.56
CA HIS A 101 -1.81 8.35 -8.85
C HIS A 101 -1.61 8.31 -7.32
N GLY A 102 -0.37 8.41 -6.84
CA GLY A 102 -0.08 8.54 -5.42
C GLY A 102 -0.75 9.73 -4.73
N PHE A 103 -1.02 10.81 -5.47
CA PHE A 103 -1.73 11.98 -4.92
C PHE A 103 -3.21 11.74 -4.68
N ALA A 104 -3.81 10.78 -5.35
CA ALA A 104 -5.22 10.43 -5.20
C ALA A 104 -5.45 9.18 -4.33
N GLN A 105 -4.37 8.47 -3.97
CA GLN A 105 -4.44 7.29 -3.12
C GLN A 105 -4.46 7.72 -1.65
N PRO A 106 -5.46 7.32 -0.83
CA PRO A 106 -5.41 7.55 0.61
C PRO A 106 -4.19 6.86 1.22
N LEU A 107 -3.39 7.62 1.96
CA LEU A 107 -2.17 7.17 2.61
C LEU A 107 -2.21 7.48 4.10
N ALA A 108 -1.65 6.59 4.91
CA ALA A 108 -1.36 6.83 6.31
C ALA A 108 0.06 6.38 6.66
N LEU A 109 0.68 7.04 7.64
CA LEU A 109 1.95 6.63 8.22
C LEU A 109 1.69 6.09 9.63
N ALA A 110 2.14 4.87 9.90
CA ALA A 110 2.08 4.30 11.25
C ALA A 110 3.44 4.42 11.94
N GLY A 111 3.43 4.96 13.15
CA GLY A 111 4.60 4.93 14.04
C GLY A 111 4.76 3.57 14.71
N ASP A 112 3.63 2.90 14.99
CA ASP A 112 3.53 1.58 15.61
C ASP A 112 2.62 0.69 14.75
N LEU A 113 3.22 -0.20 13.94
CA LEU A 113 2.47 -1.10 13.08
C LEU A 113 1.66 -2.16 13.84
N PRO A 114 2.18 -2.79 14.91
CA PRO A 114 1.38 -3.67 15.77
C PRO A 114 0.12 -3.01 16.30
N ALA A 115 0.21 -1.81 16.85
CA ALA A 115 -0.94 -1.07 17.35
C ALA A 115 -1.95 -0.77 16.23
N ALA A 116 -1.47 -0.30 15.07
CA ALA A 116 -2.30 -0.05 13.91
C ALA A 116 -3.03 -1.31 13.41
N LEU A 117 -2.36 -2.47 13.42
CA LEU A 117 -2.99 -3.75 13.07
C LEU A 117 -4.05 -4.17 14.09
N ALA A 118 -3.81 -3.95 15.40
CA ALA A 118 -4.79 -4.21 16.44
C ALA A 118 -6.07 -3.36 16.24
N ASP A 119 -5.91 -2.08 15.91
CA ASP A 119 -7.03 -1.19 15.62
C ASP A 119 -7.82 -1.67 14.39
N LEU A 120 -7.13 -2.05 13.30
CA LEU A 120 -7.79 -2.58 12.10
C LEU A 120 -8.50 -3.90 12.36
N LYS A 121 -7.92 -4.79 13.19
CA LYS A 121 -8.59 -6.02 13.64
C LYS A 121 -9.84 -5.73 14.46
N SER A 122 -9.82 -4.70 15.31
CA SER A 122 -11.01 -4.29 16.07
C SER A 122 -12.17 -3.85 15.17
N LEU A 123 -11.85 -3.37 13.95
CA LEU A 123 -12.84 -3.07 12.91
C LEU A 123 -13.28 -4.31 12.12
N GLY A 124 -12.85 -5.50 12.50
CA GLY A 124 -13.20 -6.77 11.87
C GLY A 124 -12.37 -7.13 10.64
N ALA A 125 -11.14 -6.59 10.53
CA ALA A 125 -10.23 -6.95 9.46
C ALA A 125 -9.63 -8.35 9.65
N ALA A 126 -9.54 -9.12 8.58
CA ALA A 126 -8.58 -10.22 8.48
C ALA A 126 -7.23 -9.68 7.99
N VAL A 127 -6.16 -10.04 8.67
CA VAL A 127 -4.79 -9.61 8.37
C VAL A 127 -4.05 -10.75 7.68
N TRP A 128 -3.59 -10.51 6.45
CA TRP A 128 -2.86 -11.49 5.65
C TRP A 128 -1.46 -11.00 5.33
N ALA A 129 -0.46 -11.86 5.52
CA ALA A 129 0.94 -11.56 5.24
C ALA A 129 1.38 -12.22 3.92
N ALA A 130 1.88 -11.43 2.99
CA ALA A 130 2.51 -11.95 1.78
C ALA A 130 3.90 -12.46 2.11
N THR A 131 4.14 -13.77 1.95
CA THR A 131 5.40 -14.43 2.27
C THR A 131 5.76 -15.49 1.24
N ALA A 132 7.04 -15.87 1.19
CA ALA A 132 7.52 -17.04 0.45
C ALA A 132 7.57 -18.31 1.31
N SER A 133 6.93 -18.30 2.48
CA SER A 133 6.93 -19.41 3.43
C SER A 133 6.30 -20.67 2.81
N PRO A 134 6.86 -21.86 3.05
CA PRO A 134 6.23 -23.13 2.65
C PRO A 134 4.85 -23.38 3.30
N ARG A 135 4.54 -22.65 4.39
CA ARG A 135 3.25 -22.72 5.10
C ARG A 135 2.21 -21.77 4.51
N ALA A 136 2.64 -20.86 3.65
CA ALA A 136 1.75 -19.87 3.05
C ALA A 136 0.74 -20.53 2.11
N ARG A 137 -0.48 -20.09 2.18
CA ARG A 137 -1.55 -20.56 1.29
C ARG A 137 -1.40 -19.93 -0.09
N PRO A 138 -1.53 -20.71 -1.17
CA PRO A 138 -1.46 -20.13 -2.51
C PRO A 138 -2.64 -19.19 -2.77
N LEU A 139 -2.37 -18.08 -3.47
CA LEU A 139 -3.34 -17.03 -3.78
C LEU A 139 -4.66 -17.57 -4.37
N HIS A 140 -4.57 -18.56 -5.26
CA HIS A 140 -5.75 -19.15 -5.92
C HIS A 140 -6.61 -20.06 -5.01
N ALA A 141 -6.09 -20.44 -3.84
CA ALA A 141 -6.75 -21.34 -2.89
C ALA A 141 -7.45 -20.61 -1.73
N VAL A 142 -7.47 -19.28 -1.77
CA VAL A 142 -8.08 -18.48 -0.69
C VAL A 142 -9.27 -17.68 -1.20
N ALA A 143 -10.31 -17.58 -0.36
CA ALA A 143 -11.41 -16.66 -0.59
C ALA A 143 -11.13 -15.35 0.15
N ARG A 144 -11.19 -14.22 -0.58
CA ARG A 144 -10.97 -12.89 -0.01
C ARG A 144 -12.01 -12.57 1.07
N PRO A 145 -11.60 -12.12 2.27
CA PRO A 145 -12.52 -11.61 3.28
C PRO A 145 -13.09 -10.24 2.86
N ALA A 146 -14.24 -9.88 3.42
CA ALA A 146 -14.85 -8.58 3.15
C ALA A 146 -13.92 -7.42 3.56
N ARG A 147 -13.31 -7.50 4.73
CA ARG A 147 -12.38 -6.52 5.27
C ARG A 147 -10.99 -7.14 5.35
N LEU A 148 -10.08 -6.62 4.53
CA LEU A 148 -8.75 -7.19 4.35
C LEU A 148 -7.65 -6.18 4.65
N VAL A 149 -6.70 -6.57 5.47
CA VAL A 149 -5.37 -5.96 5.53
C VAL A 149 -4.38 -6.90 4.85
N LEU A 150 -3.80 -6.48 3.75
CA LEU A 150 -2.73 -7.21 3.06
C LEU A 150 -1.39 -6.57 3.43
N MET A 151 -0.49 -7.35 4.04
CA MET A 151 0.85 -6.90 4.40
C MET A 151 1.86 -7.36 3.36
N VAL A 152 2.70 -6.43 2.91
CA VAL A 152 3.87 -6.69 2.05
C VAL A 152 5.13 -6.11 2.68
N GLY A 153 6.23 -6.83 2.62
CA GLY A 153 7.53 -6.43 3.19
C GLY A 153 8.47 -5.84 2.16
N ASN A 154 9.70 -5.53 2.60
CA ASN A 154 10.76 -5.01 1.74
C ASN A 154 11.33 -6.10 0.81
N GLU A 155 12.20 -5.66 -0.10
CA GLU A 155 12.80 -6.49 -1.14
C GLU A 155 13.86 -7.48 -0.62
N GLY A 156 14.46 -7.19 0.53
CA GLY A 156 15.53 -8.02 1.12
C GLY A 156 14.97 -9.04 2.10
N ASP A 157 14.56 -8.55 3.27
CA ASP A 157 14.19 -9.41 4.41
C ASP A 157 12.69 -9.77 4.42
N GLY A 158 11.89 -9.17 3.54
CA GLY A 158 10.44 -9.34 3.52
C GLY A 158 9.77 -8.71 4.75
N LEU A 159 8.74 -9.38 5.27
CA LEU A 159 8.06 -8.96 6.49
C LEU A 159 8.80 -9.48 7.72
N PRO A 160 9.01 -8.66 8.76
CA PRO A 160 9.56 -9.13 10.03
C PRO A 160 8.71 -10.24 10.67
N PRO A 161 9.33 -11.25 11.32
CA PRO A 161 8.60 -12.34 11.98
C PRO A 161 7.55 -11.85 12.98
N ALA A 162 7.82 -10.75 13.66
CA ALA A 162 6.88 -10.13 14.60
C ALA A 162 5.58 -9.67 13.92
N LEU A 163 5.64 -9.16 12.69
CA LEU A 163 4.45 -8.78 11.93
C LEU A 163 3.76 -10.00 11.31
N ILE A 164 4.54 -10.98 10.81
CA ILE A 164 3.97 -12.25 10.32
C ILE A 164 3.17 -12.94 11.43
N GLY A 165 3.67 -12.92 12.66
CA GLY A 165 2.98 -13.48 13.83
C GLY A 165 1.64 -12.81 14.18
N LEU A 166 1.38 -11.61 13.66
CA LEU A 166 0.10 -10.91 13.82
C LEU A 166 -0.89 -11.22 12.69
N ALA A 167 -0.45 -11.90 11.62
CA ALA A 167 -1.31 -12.27 10.52
C ALA A 167 -2.22 -13.46 10.87
N ASP A 168 -3.42 -13.44 10.36
CA ASP A 168 -4.36 -14.56 10.45
C ASP A 168 -4.02 -15.66 9.43
N HIS A 169 -3.41 -15.27 8.30
CA HIS A 169 -2.93 -16.16 7.26
C HIS A 169 -1.66 -15.63 6.60
N GLU A 170 -0.76 -16.56 6.22
CA GLU A 170 0.29 -16.29 5.26
C GLU A 170 -0.21 -16.64 3.85
N LEU A 171 0.12 -15.80 2.87
CA LEU A 171 -0.31 -15.89 1.49
C LEU A 171 0.90 -15.88 0.56
N THR A 172 0.91 -16.76 -0.43
CA THR A 172 1.98 -16.81 -1.43
C THR A 172 1.44 -16.79 -2.86
N ILE A 173 2.23 -16.27 -3.77
CA ILE A 173 2.01 -16.39 -5.21
C ILE A 173 2.80 -17.62 -5.67
N PRO A 174 2.16 -18.69 -6.19
CA PRO A 174 2.89 -19.78 -6.80
C PRO A 174 3.68 -19.29 -8.02
N ILE A 175 4.98 -19.51 -7.99
CA ILE A 175 5.91 -19.18 -9.08
C ILE A 175 6.71 -20.43 -9.45
N ALA A 176 7.41 -20.37 -10.58
CA ALA A 176 8.26 -21.47 -11.06
C ALA A 176 9.37 -21.78 -10.03
N PRO A 177 9.70 -23.05 -9.78
CA PRO A 177 10.65 -23.44 -8.73
C PRO A 177 12.06 -22.88 -8.91
N GLU A 178 12.44 -22.56 -10.13
CA GLU A 178 13.75 -21.98 -10.49
C GLU A 178 13.83 -20.47 -10.27
N VAL A 179 12.73 -19.83 -9.82
CA VAL A 179 12.66 -18.39 -9.55
C VAL A 179 12.51 -18.18 -8.05
N ASP A 180 13.45 -17.46 -7.45
CA ASP A 180 13.48 -17.25 -5.99
C ASP A 180 12.33 -16.36 -5.51
N SER A 181 12.02 -15.28 -6.23
CA SER A 181 10.96 -14.33 -5.85
C SER A 181 10.52 -13.44 -7.01
N LEU A 182 9.34 -12.85 -6.86
CA LEU A 182 8.93 -11.68 -7.64
C LEU A 182 9.36 -10.41 -6.93
N GLY A 183 9.74 -9.38 -7.69
CA GLY A 183 9.94 -8.06 -7.09
C GLY A 183 8.66 -7.57 -6.39
N VAL A 184 8.82 -6.88 -5.26
CA VAL A 184 7.70 -6.52 -4.36
C VAL A 184 6.56 -5.77 -5.07
N ALA A 185 6.87 -4.89 -6.01
CA ALA A 185 5.86 -4.16 -6.76
C ALA A 185 5.03 -5.08 -7.67
N ALA A 186 5.67 -6.04 -8.35
CA ALA A 186 5.00 -7.02 -9.18
C ALA A 186 4.17 -7.99 -8.31
N ALA A 187 4.74 -8.50 -7.23
CA ALA A 187 4.04 -9.38 -6.29
C ALA A 187 2.79 -8.67 -5.73
N THR A 188 2.92 -7.41 -5.30
CA THR A 188 1.78 -6.63 -4.79
C THR A 188 0.69 -6.48 -5.84
N ALA A 189 1.03 -6.21 -7.09
CA ALA A 189 0.03 -6.07 -8.16
C ALA A 189 -0.72 -7.39 -8.42
N VAL A 190 -0.02 -8.52 -8.44
CA VAL A 190 -0.62 -9.85 -8.62
C VAL A 190 -1.54 -10.20 -7.44
N LEU A 191 -1.09 -9.95 -6.21
CA LEU A 191 -1.89 -10.18 -5.00
C LEU A 191 -3.16 -9.33 -5.00
N LEU A 192 -3.05 -8.04 -5.28
CA LEU A 192 -4.20 -7.14 -5.32
C LEU A 192 -5.18 -7.52 -6.43
N HIS A 193 -4.69 -7.94 -7.60
CA HIS A 193 -5.54 -8.45 -8.67
C HIS A 193 -6.28 -9.72 -8.26
N GLY A 194 -5.58 -10.69 -7.69
CA GLY A 194 -6.18 -11.97 -7.27
C GLY A 194 -7.15 -11.82 -6.08
N LEU A 195 -6.94 -10.80 -5.26
CA LEU A 195 -7.79 -10.48 -4.11
C LEU A 195 -8.79 -9.36 -4.40
N LYS A 196 -8.98 -8.98 -5.67
CA LYS A 196 -9.96 -7.97 -6.06
C LYS A 196 -11.34 -8.36 -5.56
N ALA A 197 -12.02 -7.45 -4.89
CA ALA A 197 -13.43 -7.65 -4.56
C ALA A 197 -14.23 -7.87 -5.85
N SER A 198 -15.09 -8.86 -5.89
CA SER A 198 -16.04 -9.01 -7.00
C SER A 198 -16.78 -7.69 -7.21
N PRO A 199 -16.99 -7.25 -8.45
CA PRO A 199 -17.54 -5.94 -8.75
C PRO A 199 -18.98 -5.84 -8.24
N GLY A 200 -19.11 -5.33 -7.01
CA GLY A 200 -20.38 -4.90 -6.42
C GLY A 200 -20.57 -3.40 -6.49
N ARG A 201 -19.69 -2.67 -7.19
CA ARG A 201 -19.82 -1.23 -7.44
C ARG A 201 -19.14 -0.83 -8.75
N GLY A 202 -19.97 -0.39 -9.72
CA GLY A 202 -19.56 0.51 -10.80
C GLY A 202 -18.50 -0.01 -11.73
N ALA A 203 -18.77 -1.07 -12.48
CA ALA A 203 -18.02 -1.40 -13.68
C ALA A 203 -18.51 -0.50 -14.83
N ASP A 204 -18.25 0.81 -14.72
CA ASP A 204 -18.38 1.77 -15.83
C ASP A 204 -17.13 2.66 -15.87
N CYS A 205 -16.02 2.07 -16.28
CA CYS A 205 -14.85 2.84 -16.70
C CYS A 205 -13.93 1.96 -17.52
N LEU A 206 -14.30 1.69 -18.75
CA LEU A 206 -13.43 1.46 -19.90
C LEU A 206 -14.31 1.49 -21.15
N SER A 207 -14.65 2.69 -21.57
CA SER A 207 -14.99 3.01 -22.95
C SER A 207 -14.14 4.18 -23.37
#